data_ec9b03ffed629edd0863916016cbd290
#
_entry.id   ec9b03ffed629edd0863916016cbd290
#
_cell.length_a   1.000
_cell.length_b   1.000
_cell.length_c   1.000
_cell.angle_alpha   90.00
_cell.angle_beta   90.00
_cell.angle_gamma   90.00
#
_symmetry.space_group_name_H-M   'P 1'
#
loop_
_entity.id
_entity.type
_entity.pdbx_description
1 polymer ?
#
loop_
_entity_poly.entity_id
_entity_poly.type
_entity_poly.pdbx_seq_one_letter_code
_entity_poly.pdbx_strand_id
1 'polypeptide(L)'
;MAKFAVSYQLNKQKNYPKLWAEMERLGGHKAMDSFYLLNLTNDTAQSVCDHLSKYVDSDDMIFVARMDAKPASLRCYKGTSKWIEDHF
;
A
#
# COMPACT_ATOMS: atom_id res chain seq x y z
N MET A 1 5.40 -15.15 1.86
CA MET A 1 5.30 -13.69 1.76
C MET A 1 3.88 -13.25 2.08
N ALA A 2 3.73 -12.12 2.73
CA ALA A 2 2.42 -11.59 3.07
C ALA A 2 2.06 -10.44 2.12
N LYS A 3 0.79 -10.37 1.71
CA LYS A 3 0.28 -9.34 0.81
C LYS A 3 -0.60 -8.40 1.61
N PHE A 4 -0.43 -7.10 1.36
CA PHE A 4 -1.13 -6.07 2.11
C PHE A 4 -1.80 -5.07 1.18
N ALA A 5 -2.99 -4.63 1.58
CA ALA A 5 -3.68 -3.51 0.97
C ALA A 5 -3.48 -2.30 1.90
N VAL A 6 -3.00 -1.20 1.33
CA VAL A 6 -2.72 0.02 2.08
C VAL A 6 -3.56 1.16 1.50
N SER A 7 -4.46 1.68 2.31
CA SER A 7 -5.27 2.84 1.96
C SER A 7 -4.82 4.02 2.84
N TYR A 8 -4.77 5.21 2.27
CA TYR A 8 -4.28 6.37 3.02
C TYR A 8 -4.98 7.64 2.57
N GLN A 9 -5.01 8.60 3.48
CA GLN A 9 -5.53 9.94 3.21
C GLN A 9 -4.63 10.93 3.94
N LEU A 10 -3.94 11.77 3.17
CA LEU A 10 -3.00 12.75 3.72
C LEU A 10 -3.60 14.14 3.63
N ASN A 11 -3.41 14.93 4.67
CA ASN A 11 -3.98 16.27 4.75
C ASN A 11 -3.14 17.30 4.02
N LYS A 12 -1.86 16.99 3.74
CA LYS A 12 -0.96 17.91 3.03
C LYS A 12 -0.45 17.24 1.76
N GLN A 13 -0.68 17.88 0.64
CA GLN A 13 -0.29 17.33 -0.67
C GLN A 13 1.21 17.07 -0.77
N LYS A 14 2.03 17.88 -0.11
CA LYS A 14 3.49 17.72 -0.17
C LYS A 14 3.99 16.42 0.46
N ASN A 15 3.17 15.76 1.28
CA ASN A 15 3.55 14.51 1.94
C ASN A 15 3.31 13.28 1.07
N TYR A 16 2.46 13.39 0.04
CA TYR A 16 2.19 12.26 -0.84
C TYR A 16 3.45 11.71 -1.53
N PRO A 17 4.30 12.54 -2.14
CA PRO A 17 5.51 12.02 -2.79
C PRO A 17 6.43 11.26 -1.85
N LYS A 18 6.54 11.68 -0.59
CA LYS A 18 7.37 11.02 0.40
C LYS A 18 6.86 9.61 0.72
N LEU A 19 5.55 9.48 0.93
CA LEU A 19 4.94 8.17 1.18
C LEU A 19 5.03 7.29 -0.07
N TRP A 20 4.74 7.84 -1.25
CA TRP A 20 4.83 7.08 -2.50
C TRP A 20 6.24 6.55 -2.74
N ALA A 21 7.27 7.36 -2.46
CA ALA A 21 8.65 6.93 -2.63
C ALA A 21 8.97 5.72 -1.75
N GLU A 22 8.48 5.70 -0.51
CA GLU A 22 8.71 4.56 0.36
C GLU A 22 7.93 3.33 -0.10
N MET A 23 6.68 3.51 -0.55
CA MET A 23 5.91 2.39 -1.11
C MET A 23 6.61 1.78 -2.32
N GLU A 24 7.17 2.63 -3.20
CA GLU A 24 7.92 2.15 -4.37
C GLU A 24 9.20 1.44 -3.96
N ARG A 25 9.89 1.94 -2.94
CA ARG A 25 11.10 1.29 -2.43
C ARG A 25 10.79 -0.11 -1.90
N LEU A 26 9.61 -0.31 -1.34
CA LEU A 26 9.15 -1.61 -0.85
C LEU A 26 8.65 -2.52 -1.97
N GLY A 27 8.72 -2.08 -3.21
CA GLY A 27 8.26 -2.86 -4.35
C GLY A 27 6.75 -2.84 -4.53
N GLY A 28 6.07 -1.83 -3.97
CA GLY A 28 4.63 -1.72 -4.02
C GLY A 28 4.09 -1.35 -5.39
N HIS A 29 2.82 -1.64 -5.59
CA HIS A 29 2.09 -1.27 -6.80
C HIS A 29 0.97 -0.30 -6.44
N LYS A 30 0.98 0.88 -7.05
CA LYS A 30 -0.08 1.87 -6.87
C LYS A 30 -1.29 1.48 -7.70
N ALA A 31 -2.35 1.03 -7.05
CA ALA A 31 -3.56 0.55 -7.73
C ALA A 31 -4.59 1.65 -7.94
N MET A 32 -4.61 2.65 -7.09
CA MET A 32 -5.47 3.83 -7.16
C MET A 32 -4.75 5.01 -6.53
N ASP A 33 -5.31 6.22 -6.61
CA ASP A 33 -4.64 7.43 -6.14
C ASP A 33 -4.20 7.35 -4.67
N SER A 34 -4.98 6.71 -3.83
CA SER A 34 -4.69 6.60 -2.39
C SER A 34 -4.67 5.16 -1.94
N PHE A 35 -4.17 4.26 -2.79
CA PHE A 35 -4.22 2.84 -2.51
C PHE A 35 -3.04 2.11 -3.14
N TYR A 36 -2.27 1.40 -2.30
CA TYR A 36 -1.14 0.58 -2.75
C TYR A 36 -1.33 -0.88 -2.36
N LEU A 37 -0.69 -1.75 -3.13
CA LEU A 37 -0.57 -3.17 -2.84
C LEU A 37 0.89 -3.47 -2.54
N LEU A 38 1.14 -4.21 -1.47
CA LEU A 38 2.50 -4.57 -1.04
C LEU A 38 2.61 -6.08 -0.89
N ASN A 39 3.80 -6.61 -1.16
CA ASN A 39 4.14 -8.01 -0.93
C ASN A 39 5.45 -8.04 -0.14
N LEU A 40 5.37 -8.35 1.15
CA LEU A 40 6.49 -8.23 2.07
C LEU A 40 6.74 -9.52 2.83
N THR A 41 8.00 -9.72 3.24
CA THR A 41 8.42 -10.90 4.00
C THR A 41 8.48 -10.56 5.48
N ASN A 42 7.92 -11.45 6.31
CA ASN A 42 8.01 -11.36 7.78
C ASN A 42 7.35 -10.12 8.39
N ASP A 43 6.37 -9.55 7.69
CA ASP A 43 5.65 -8.38 8.20
C ASP A 43 4.23 -8.76 8.62
N THR A 44 3.66 -7.91 9.49
CA THR A 44 2.26 -7.95 9.88
C THR A 44 1.61 -6.64 9.45
N ALA A 45 0.27 -6.59 9.45
CA ALA A 45 -0.43 -5.34 9.16
C ALA A 45 0.03 -4.23 10.13
N GLN A 46 0.22 -4.55 11.40
CA GLN A 46 0.66 -3.57 12.38
C GLN A 46 2.08 -3.10 12.10
N SER A 47 3.02 -4.00 11.77
CA SER A 47 4.40 -3.59 11.50
C SER A 47 4.49 -2.72 10.24
N VAL A 48 3.70 -3.00 9.22
CA VAL A 48 3.65 -2.19 8.01
C VAL A 48 3.10 -0.80 8.33
N CYS A 49 2.00 -0.75 9.09
CA CYS A 49 1.38 0.51 9.50
C CYS A 49 2.36 1.37 10.30
N ASP A 50 3.04 0.76 11.27
CA ASP A 50 4.04 1.45 12.10
C ASP A 50 5.19 1.99 11.25
N HIS A 51 5.66 1.21 10.30
CA HIS A 51 6.73 1.64 9.41
C HIS A 51 6.31 2.84 8.56
N LEU A 52 5.14 2.77 7.94
CA LEU A 52 4.67 3.83 7.05
C LEU A 52 4.32 5.10 7.82
N SER A 53 4.00 4.99 9.10
CA SER A 53 3.68 6.16 9.92
C SER A 53 4.84 7.15 10.00
N LYS A 54 6.06 6.71 9.74
CA LYS A 54 7.26 7.56 9.74
C LYS A 54 7.31 8.50 8.54
N TYR A 55 6.47 8.29 7.54
CA TYR A 55 6.50 9.02 6.28
C TYR A 55 5.31 9.96 6.12
N VAL A 56 4.53 10.12 7.17
CA VAL A 56 3.32 10.96 7.16
C VAL A 56 3.27 11.81 8.42
N ASP A 57 2.36 12.79 8.43
CA ASP A 57 2.16 13.64 9.61
C ASP A 57 1.21 12.97 10.61
N SER A 58 1.14 13.53 11.82
CA SER A 58 0.35 12.95 12.90
C SER A 58 -1.16 12.98 12.65
N ASP A 59 -1.61 13.85 11.74
CA ASP A 59 -3.03 13.97 11.39
C ASP A 59 -3.40 13.25 10.09
N ASP A 60 -2.47 12.53 9.49
CA ASP A 60 -2.72 11.74 8.30
C ASP A 60 -3.27 10.36 8.69
N MET A 61 -4.00 9.76 7.77
CA MET A 61 -4.64 8.46 8.00
C MET A 61 -4.03 7.38 7.13
N ILE A 62 -3.74 6.22 7.73
CA ILE A 62 -3.28 5.04 7.01
C ILE A 62 -4.06 3.83 7.53
N PHE A 63 -4.50 3.00 6.60
CA PHE A 63 -5.19 1.74 6.91
C PHE A 63 -4.46 0.62 6.19
N VAL A 64 -4.02 -0.41 6.92
CA VAL A 64 -3.32 -1.56 6.36
C VAL A 64 -4.11 -2.82 6.68
N ALA A 65 -4.39 -3.63 5.66
CA ALA A 65 -5.04 -4.92 5.83
C ALA A 65 -4.24 -6.00 5.13
N ARG A 66 -4.04 -7.12 5.81
CA ARG A 66 -3.45 -8.29 5.18
C ARG A 66 -4.49 -8.98 4.32
N MET A 67 -4.07 -9.37 3.11
CA MET A 67 -4.95 -10.09 2.18
C MET A 67 -4.58 -11.56 2.16
N ASP A 68 -5.49 -12.42 2.62
CA ASP A 68 -5.28 -13.86 2.65
C ASP A 68 -6.00 -14.57 1.50
N ALA A 69 -6.90 -13.89 0.81
CA ALA A 69 -7.62 -14.40 -0.36
C ALA A 69 -7.37 -13.49 -1.55
N LYS A 70 -7.45 -14.07 -2.75
CA LYS A 70 -7.24 -13.33 -4.00
C LYS A 70 -8.27 -12.20 -4.12
N PRO A 71 -7.82 -10.94 -4.20
CA PRO A 71 -8.75 -9.82 -4.38
C PRO A 71 -9.23 -9.72 -5.83
N ALA A 72 -10.29 -8.96 -6.03
CA ALA A 72 -10.78 -8.58 -7.36
C ALA A 72 -10.56 -7.09 -7.57
N SER A 73 -10.38 -6.68 -8.81
CA SER A 73 -10.19 -5.28 -9.15
C SER A 73 -11.05 -4.90 -10.36
N LEU A 74 -11.44 -3.62 -10.42
CA LEU A 74 -12.20 -3.08 -11.52
C LEU A 74 -11.66 -1.70 -11.86
N ARG A 75 -11.12 -1.55 -13.06
CA ARG A 75 -10.63 -0.27 -13.58
C ARG A 75 -9.54 0.38 -12.72
N CYS A 76 -8.79 -0.41 -11.96
CA CYS A 76 -7.61 0.08 -11.25
C CYS A 76 -6.52 0.43 -12.26
N TYR A 77 -5.46 1.08 -11.78
CA TYR A 77 -4.36 1.47 -12.64
C TYR A 77 -3.73 0.27 -13.35
N LYS A 78 -3.16 0.54 -14.52
CA LYS A 78 -2.50 -0.47 -15.34
C LYS A 78 -1.51 -1.28 -14.51
N GLY A 79 -1.55 -2.60 -14.67
CA GLY A 79 -0.67 -3.51 -13.94
C GLY A 79 -1.28 -4.10 -12.68
N THR A 80 -2.43 -3.60 -12.21
CA THR A 80 -3.06 -4.11 -10.99
C THR A 80 -3.51 -5.57 -11.14
N SER A 81 -4.17 -5.90 -12.24
CA SER A 81 -4.61 -7.27 -12.49
C SER A 81 -3.42 -8.23 -12.58
N LYS A 82 -2.35 -7.81 -13.24
CA LYS A 82 -1.13 -8.62 -13.34
C LYS A 82 -0.49 -8.81 -11.97
N TRP A 83 -0.43 -7.77 -11.17
CA TRP A 83 0.11 -7.87 -9.80
C TRP A 83 -0.67 -8.91 -8.99
N ILE A 84 -2.01 -8.87 -9.07
CA ILE A 84 -2.87 -9.82 -8.38
C ILE A 84 -2.58 -11.25 -8.87
N GLU A 85 -2.52 -11.46 -10.18
CA GLU A 85 -2.24 -12.78 -10.74
C GLU A 85 -0.87 -13.29 -10.34
N ASP A 86 0.14 -12.41 -10.26
CA ASP A 86 1.51 -12.81 -9.93
C ASP A 86 1.67 -13.16 -8.44
N HIS A 87 0.81 -12.65 -7.56
CA HIS A 87 0.98 -12.80 -6.12
C HIS A 87 -0.08 -13.69 -5.46
N PHE A 88 -1.07 -14.10 -6.18
CA PHE A 88 -2.13 -14.99 -5.69
C PHE A 88 -2.33 -16.16 -6.64
#